data_705a9c538d9d0046219984ddf3282872
#
_entry.id   705a9c538d9d0046219984ddf3282872
#
_cell.length_a   1.000
_cell.length_b   1.000
_cell.length_c   1.000
_cell.angle_alpha   90.00
_cell.angle_beta   90.00
_cell.angle_gamma   90.00
#
_symmetry.space_group_name_H-M   'P 1'
#
loop_
_entity.id
_entity.type
_entity.pdbx_description
1 polymer ?
#
loop_
_entity_poly.entity_id
_entity_poly.type
_entity_poly.pdbx_seq_one_letter_code
_entity_poly.pdbx_strand_id
1 'polypeptide(L)'
;MKKKFRSLAIVAITLLLASCGTQPATEYGTWADALDASAWESSQWISAVDAPVVTGKTGDMQNNRAADGASWFVSTVKNEQKVASAKWMTTGLGVYEIYVNGKAIGQEFMKPGFTHYAKTRRSFTYDITDAFQTGAGAENQLSAQVTPGWWADKIITPHGHEGFYGKKPAFRGVLELTYADGTKKLYGTDLDNWKAGIAGPIKHAAIFDGETYDAREPMGYEVADKLAQPELNTEFSGEILPSDGAEIYLRKDIALAPVKAYIWNGVEGAKEKEFGKVIITKEFAPGEEMIVKAGETLVVDFGQNSSAVPSFVFKAQEGTTLTCLPSELLNDGNGADKRGMDGPEGSVHRLNLRIPKGGKSR
;
A
#
# COMPACT_ATOMS: atom_id res chain seq x y z
N MET A 1 20.30 -40.88 18.36
CA MET A 1 20.81 -39.51 18.20
C MET A 1 20.29 -38.95 16.90
N LYS A 2 19.24 -38.10 16.93
CA LYS A 2 18.70 -37.41 15.76
C LYS A 2 19.43 -36.07 15.63
N LYS A 3 20.29 -35.93 14.60
CA LYS A 3 20.91 -34.65 14.25
C LYS A 3 19.82 -33.72 13.72
N LYS A 4 19.53 -32.67 14.49
CA LYS A 4 18.73 -31.52 14.00
C LYS A 4 19.63 -30.74 13.00
N PHE A 5 19.32 -30.84 11.72
CA PHE A 5 19.81 -29.89 10.74
C PHE A 5 19.13 -28.54 11.02
N ARG A 6 19.90 -27.57 11.49
CA ARG A 6 19.50 -26.17 11.48
C ARG A 6 19.68 -25.69 10.05
N SER A 7 18.57 -25.51 9.33
CA SER A 7 18.60 -24.85 8.02
C SER A 7 19.10 -23.44 8.21
N LEU A 8 20.23 -23.12 7.61
CA LEU A 8 20.78 -21.76 7.55
C LEU A 8 19.96 -21.02 6.48
N ALA A 9 19.05 -20.16 6.87
CA ALA A 9 18.38 -19.27 5.93
C ALA A 9 19.39 -18.17 5.53
N ILE A 10 19.77 -18.15 4.26
CA ILE A 10 20.63 -17.12 3.66
C ILE A 10 19.72 -16.21 2.84
N VAL A 11 19.68 -14.93 3.16
CA VAL A 11 19.03 -13.89 2.36
C VAL A 11 20.11 -13.23 1.51
N ALA A 12 20.00 -13.32 0.20
CA ALA A 12 20.87 -12.61 -0.73
C ALA A 12 20.13 -11.36 -1.22
N ILE A 13 20.64 -10.19 -0.90
CA ILE A 13 20.10 -8.89 -1.35
C ILE A 13 21.02 -8.39 -2.45
N THR A 14 20.56 -8.38 -3.67
CA THR A 14 21.26 -7.78 -4.80
C THR A 14 20.71 -6.37 -5.00
N LEU A 15 21.41 -5.35 -4.55
CA LEU A 15 21.17 -3.99 -5.01
C LEU A 15 21.75 -3.88 -6.42
N LEU A 16 20.92 -4.20 -7.41
CA LEU A 16 21.21 -3.78 -8.76
C LEU A 16 21.18 -2.24 -8.75
N LEU A 17 22.36 -1.63 -8.93
CA LEU A 17 22.42 -0.30 -9.52
C LEU A 17 21.78 -0.48 -10.90
N ALA A 18 20.49 -0.40 -10.98
CA ALA A 18 19.78 -0.23 -12.21
C ALA A 18 20.21 1.12 -12.72
N SER A 19 21.29 1.14 -13.51
CA SER A 19 21.36 2.07 -14.63
C SER A 19 19.96 2.08 -15.21
N CYS A 20 19.27 3.20 -15.14
CA CYS A 20 17.94 3.38 -15.69
C CYS A 20 17.90 2.94 -17.16
N GLY A 21 17.75 1.67 -17.40
CA GLY A 21 17.05 1.16 -18.54
C GLY A 21 15.57 1.33 -18.19
N THR A 22 15.02 2.44 -18.61
CA THR A 22 13.61 2.74 -18.54
C THR A 22 12.84 1.67 -19.30
N GLN A 23 12.39 0.62 -18.61
CA GLN A 23 11.07 0.13 -18.99
C GLN A 23 10.11 1.23 -18.50
N PRO A 24 9.39 1.89 -19.39
CA PRO A 24 8.28 2.71 -18.96
C PRO A 24 7.38 1.77 -18.17
N ALA A 25 7.16 2.05 -16.89
CA ALA A 25 6.00 1.53 -16.22
C ALA A 25 4.86 1.87 -17.17
N THR A 26 4.17 0.88 -17.68
CA THR A 26 3.00 1.07 -18.52
C THR A 26 1.97 1.75 -17.63
N GLU A 27 1.93 3.06 -17.75
CA GLU A 27 1.02 3.92 -17.01
C GLU A 27 -0.33 3.76 -17.70
N TYR A 28 -1.25 3.11 -17.03
CA TYR A 28 -2.63 3.00 -17.49
C TYR A 28 -3.47 4.05 -16.79
N GLY A 29 -4.40 4.62 -17.53
CA GLY A 29 -5.30 5.63 -17.05
C GLY A 29 -4.65 7.00 -16.95
N THR A 30 -5.13 7.94 -17.73
CA THR A 30 -4.72 9.34 -17.67
C THR A 30 -5.76 10.15 -16.90
N TRP A 31 -5.32 11.20 -16.23
CA TRP A 31 -6.22 12.16 -15.61
C TRP A 31 -7.26 12.66 -16.61
N ALA A 32 -8.50 12.69 -16.17
CA ALA A 32 -9.63 13.18 -16.94
C ALA A 32 -10.45 14.18 -16.10
N ASP A 33 -11.18 15.05 -16.79
CA ASP A 33 -12.17 15.90 -16.11
C ASP A 33 -13.17 15.02 -15.35
N ALA A 34 -13.52 15.47 -14.14
CA ALA A 34 -14.51 14.80 -13.32
C ALA A 34 -15.84 14.67 -14.09
N LEU A 35 -16.54 13.57 -13.84
CA LEU A 35 -17.94 13.46 -14.28
C LEU A 35 -18.79 14.51 -13.56
N ASP A 36 -19.96 14.80 -14.09
CA ASP A 36 -20.94 15.63 -13.40
C ASP A 36 -21.22 15.06 -12.00
N ALA A 37 -21.38 15.94 -11.00
CA ALA A 37 -21.59 15.52 -9.62
C ALA A 37 -22.83 14.63 -9.44
N SER A 38 -23.86 14.78 -10.29
CA SER A 38 -25.03 13.90 -10.29
C SER A 38 -24.71 12.45 -10.64
N ALA A 39 -23.57 12.18 -11.27
CA ALA A 39 -23.16 10.81 -11.55
C ALA A 39 -23.02 9.97 -10.25
N TRP A 40 -22.70 10.58 -9.13
CA TRP A 40 -22.67 9.89 -7.83
C TRP A 40 -24.01 9.30 -7.40
N GLU A 41 -25.13 9.79 -7.93
CA GLU A 41 -26.46 9.24 -7.63
C GLU A 41 -26.63 7.81 -8.12
N SER A 42 -25.84 7.39 -9.13
CA SER A 42 -25.80 6.02 -9.65
C SER A 42 -25.00 5.05 -8.79
N SER A 43 -24.41 5.48 -7.67
CA SER A 43 -23.48 4.68 -6.89
C SER A 43 -23.71 4.79 -5.38
N GLN A 44 -23.23 3.79 -4.65
CA GLN A 44 -23.32 3.69 -3.20
C GLN A 44 -21.91 3.51 -2.60
N TRP A 45 -21.74 3.94 -1.35
CA TRP A 45 -20.58 3.52 -0.55
C TRP A 45 -20.75 2.06 -0.14
N ILE A 46 -19.77 1.24 -0.45
CA ILE A 46 -19.79 -0.19 -0.12
C ILE A 46 -18.57 -0.56 0.73
N SER A 47 -18.77 -1.47 1.70
CA SER A 47 -17.72 -2.03 2.56
C SER A 47 -17.69 -3.56 2.46
N ALA A 48 -16.53 -4.15 2.73
CA ALA A 48 -16.42 -5.59 2.88
C ALA A 48 -17.05 -6.01 4.23
N VAL A 49 -17.90 -7.04 4.22
CA VAL A 49 -18.60 -7.53 5.43
C VAL A 49 -17.60 -8.02 6.48
N ASP A 50 -16.54 -8.69 6.04
CA ASP A 50 -15.48 -9.25 6.87
C ASP A 50 -14.39 -8.26 7.27
N ALA A 51 -14.45 -6.99 6.79
CA ALA A 51 -13.52 -5.97 7.23
C ALA A 51 -13.72 -5.67 8.72
N PRO A 52 -12.63 -5.67 9.51
CA PRO A 52 -12.72 -5.40 10.94
C PRO A 52 -13.31 -4.01 11.22
N VAL A 53 -14.15 -3.94 12.23
CA VAL A 53 -14.73 -2.67 12.71
C VAL A 53 -13.85 -2.11 13.82
N VAL A 54 -13.35 -0.91 13.61
CA VAL A 54 -12.55 -0.22 14.62
C VAL A 54 -13.39 0.17 15.82
N THR A 55 -12.95 -0.21 17.01
CA THR A 55 -13.73 0.04 18.24
C THR A 55 -13.45 1.37 18.91
N GLY A 56 -12.50 2.15 18.41
CA GLY A 56 -12.18 3.49 18.91
C GLY A 56 -11.57 3.53 20.31
N LYS A 57 -11.05 2.43 20.83
CA LYS A 57 -10.37 2.41 22.12
C LYS A 57 -8.97 2.96 21.99
N THR A 58 -8.70 4.03 22.70
CA THR A 58 -7.38 4.63 22.87
C THR A 58 -6.57 3.87 23.90
N GLY A 59 -5.27 3.81 23.73
CA GLY A 59 -4.33 3.67 24.82
C GLY A 59 -3.48 2.41 24.89
N ASP A 60 -3.63 1.44 24.03
CA ASP A 60 -2.72 0.29 24.00
C ASP A 60 -2.11 0.11 22.62
N MET A 61 -0.87 0.60 22.46
CA MET A 61 -0.14 0.55 21.18
C MET A 61 0.09 -0.86 20.62
N GLN A 62 -0.06 -1.89 21.44
CA GLN A 62 0.23 -3.25 21.04
C GLN A 62 -1.01 -4.09 20.68
N ASN A 63 -2.18 -3.71 21.14
CA ASN A 63 -3.36 -4.57 21.08
C ASN A 63 -4.56 -4.01 20.30
N ASN A 64 -4.53 -2.74 19.86
CA ASN A 64 -5.61 -2.12 19.08
C ASN A 64 -5.23 -2.02 17.59
N ARG A 65 -4.90 -3.14 16.97
CA ARG A 65 -4.74 -3.19 15.53
C ARG A 65 -6.12 -3.20 14.89
N ALA A 66 -6.50 -2.06 14.41
CA ALA A 66 -7.84 -1.81 13.93
C ALA A 66 -8.19 -2.56 12.66
N ALA A 67 -7.35 -2.87 11.80
CA ALA A 67 -7.72 -3.57 10.58
C ALA A 67 -6.54 -4.38 10.06
N ASP A 68 -6.69 -5.65 10.06
CA ASP A 68 -5.77 -6.54 9.40
C ASP A 68 -6.21 -6.71 7.94
N GLY A 69 -5.29 -6.41 7.03
CA GLY A 69 -5.45 -6.62 5.61
C GLY A 69 -6.14 -5.48 4.84
N ALA A 70 -6.14 -5.64 3.54
CA ALA A 70 -6.81 -4.73 2.63
C ALA A 70 -8.19 -5.26 2.24
N SER A 71 -9.18 -4.38 2.24
CA SER A 71 -10.49 -4.65 1.66
C SER A 71 -10.37 -4.56 0.13
N TRP A 72 -10.79 -5.62 -0.55
CA TRP A 72 -10.89 -5.65 -2.00
C TRP A 72 -12.33 -5.54 -2.44
N PHE A 73 -12.53 -4.81 -3.52
CA PHE A 73 -13.82 -4.59 -4.17
C PHE A 73 -13.66 -4.95 -5.64
N VAL A 74 -14.48 -5.82 -6.16
CA VAL A 74 -14.36 -6.33 -7.53
C VAL A 74 -15.71 -6.39 -8.19
N SER A 75 -15.80 -5.90 -9.43
CA SER A 75 -16.96 -6.02 -10.31
C SER A 75 -16.53 -6.37 -11.73
N THR A 76 -17.42 -6.98 -12.47
CA THR A 76 -17.25 -7.24 -13.90
C THR A 76 -18.33 -6.51 -14.69
N VAL A 77 -17.91 -5.67 -15.64
CA VAL A 77 -18.79 -4.93 -16.52
C VAL A 77 -18.69 -5.53 -17.92
N LYS A 78 -19.84 -5.86 -18.49
CA LYS A 78 -19.95 -6.34 -19.87
C LYS A 78 -20.41 -5.21 -20.79
N ASN A 79 -19.68 -5.00 -21.89
CA ASN A 79 -19.99 -3.97 -22.85
C ASN A 79 -21.25 -4.36 -23.65
N GLU A 80 -22.27 -3.52 -23.62
CA GLU A 80 -23.48 -3.73 -24.44
C GLU A 80 -23.22 -3.48 -25.92
N GLN A 81 -22.33 -2.51 -26.21
CA GLN A 81 -21.93 -2.11 -27.56
C GLN A 81 -20.43 -1.89 -27.59
N LYS A 82 -19.89 -1.55 -28.76
CA LYS A 82 -18.48 -1.11 -28.87
C LYS A 82 -18.27 0.19 -28.09
N VAL A 83 -17.33 0.20 -27.18
CA VAL A 83 -16.97 1.35 -26.37
C VAL A 83 -16.03 2.27 -27.16
N ALA A 84 -16.31 3.55 -27.17
CA ALA A 84 -15.44 4.60 -27.73
C ALA A 84 -14.50 5.18 -26.66
N SER A 85 -15.02 5.39 -25.44
CA SER A 85 -14.20 5.79 -24.29
C SER A 85 -14.78 5.29 -22.97
N ALA A 86 -13.91 5.09 -21.99
CA ALA A 86 -14.25 4.68 -20.63
C ALA A 86 -13.61 5.63 -19.63
N LYS A 87 -14.41 6.27 -18.77
CA LYS A 87 -13.94 7.13 -17.68
C LYS A 87 -14.37 6.55 -16.35
N TRP A 88 -13.46 6.47 -15.41
CA TRP A 88 -13.76 5.95 -14.07
C TRP A 88 -13.47 6.99 -12.99
N MET A 89 -14.51 7.46 -12.32
CA MET A 89 -14.45 8.38 -11.18
C MET A 89 -14.56 7.60 -9.90
N THR A 90 -13.58 7.76 -9.00
CA THR A 90 -13.43 6.94 -7.79
C THR A 90 -13.09 7.74 -6.56
N THR A 91 -13.45 7.23 -5.40
CA THR A 91 -13.05 7.73 -4.08
C THR A 91 -13.09 6.61 -3.04
N GLY A 92 -12.44 6.83 -1.88
CA GLY A 92 -12.37 5.82 -0.82
C GLY A 92 -12.49 6.40 0.59
N LEU A 93 -13.02 5.62 1.50
CA LEU A 93 -12.91 5.80 2.94
C LEU A 93 -11.74 4.95 3.44
N GLY A 94 -10.55 5.53 3.41
CA GLY A 94 -9.27 4.86 3.58
C GLY A 94 -8.26 5.33 2.54
N VAL A 95 -7.13 4.65 2.43
CA VAL A 95 -6.18 4.81 1.32
C VAL A 95 -6.47 3.70 0.30
N TYR A 96 -6.55 4.06 -0.99
CA TYR A 96 -6.97 3.11 -2.00
C TYR A 96 -6.12 3.14 -3.28
N GLU A 97 -6.10 1.99 -3.95
CA GLU A 97 -5.59 1.79 -5.30
C GLU A 97 -6.65 1.13 -6.17
N ILE A 98 -6.65 1.39 -7.47
CA ILE A 98 -7.62 0.85 -8.42
C ILE A 98 -6.96 0.15 -9.60
N TYR A 99 -7.67 -0.85 -10.13
CA TYR A 99 -7.17 -1.69 -11.21
C TYR A 99 -8.27 -1.94 -12.23
N VAL A 100 -7.89 -2.02 -13.50
CA VAL A 100 -8.74 -2.44 -14.61
C VAL A 100 -8.08 -3.62 -15.32
N ASN A 101 -8.77 -4.75 -15.39
CA ASN A 101 -8.21 -5.98 -15.98
C ASN A 101 -6.83 -6.36 -15.40
N GLY A 102 -6.65 -6.16 -14.09
CA GLY A 102 -5.39 -6.40 -13.37
C GLY A 102 -4.29 -5.34 -13.56
N LYS A 103 -4.56 -4.27 -14.32
CA LYS A 103 -3.62 -3.17 -14.54
C LYS A 103 -3.89 -2.04 -13.56
N ALA A 104 -2.87 -1.60 -12.82
CA ALA A 104 -2.99 -0.46 -11.91
C ALA A 104 -3.28 0.84 -12.68
N ILE A 105 -4.19 1.65 -12.15
CA ILE A 105 -4.65 2.90 -12.76
C ILE A 105 -4.20 4.10 -11.94
N GLY A 106 -3.59 5.06 -12.63
CA GLY A 106 -3.03 6.28 -12.04
C GLY A 106 -1.68 6.06 -11.40
N GLN A 107 -1.03 7.14 -10.99
CA GLN A 107 0.32 7.15 -10.43
C GLN A 107 0.37 7.77 -9.04
N GLU A 108 -0.74 8.30 -8.59
CA GLU A 108 -0.86 9.02 -7.33
C GLU A 108 -0.81 8.05 -6.17
N PHE A 109 0.01 8.37 -5.18
CA PHE A 109 0.10 7.64 -3.93
C PHE A 109 -0.87 8.19 -2.89
N MET A 110 -1.31 7.30 -1.98
CA MET A 110 -2.12 7.64 -0.81
C MET A 110 -3.46 8.31 -1.16
N LYS A 111 -4.07 7.93 -2.29
CA LYS A 111 -5.43 8.39 -2.65
C LYS A 111 -6.45 8.01 -1.55
N PRO A 112 -7.42 8.85 -1.22
CA PRO A 112 -7.76 10.15 -1.80
C PRO A 112 -7.06 11.33 -1.11
N GLY A 113 -6.00 11.12 -0.34
CA GLY A 113 -5.31 12.13 0.43
C GLY A 113 -6.02 12.48 1.73
N PHE A 114 -5.47 13.42 2.49
CA PHE A 114 -6.02 13.87 3.76
C PHE A 114 -6.85 15.15 3.59
N THR A 115 -8.11 15.10 4.03
CA THR A 115 -9.03 16.24 4.10
C THR A 115 -9.69 16.27 5.48
N HIS A 116 -10.54 17.25 5.73
CA HIS A 116 -11.44 17.18 6.89
C HIS A 116 -12.53 16.15 6.62
N TYR A 117 -12.27 14.91 6.95
CA TYR A 117 -13.04 13.76 6.56
C TYR A 117 -14.49 13.71 7.04
N ALA A 118 -14.85 14.48 8.04
CA ALA A 118 -16.26 14.66 8.40
C ALA A 118 -17.04 15.53 7.41
N LYS A 119 -16.35 16.27 6.50
CA LYS A 119 -16.98 17.23 5.58
C LYS A 119 -16.75 16.87 4.11
N THR A 120 -15.52 16.52 3.74
CA THR A 120 -15.15 16.39 2.32
C THR A 120 -14.30 15.15 2.05
N ARG A 121 -14.47 14.61 0.85
CA ARG A 121 -13.60 13.61 0.21
C ARG A 121 -13.17 14.10 -1.15
N ARG A 122 -11.95 13.76 -1.55
CA ARG A 122 -11.50 13.96 -2.93
C ARG A 122 -11.87 12.76 -3.79
N SER A 123 -12.25 13.02 -5.03
CA SER A 123 -12.44 12.02 -6.06
C SER A 123 -11.42 12.18 -7.17
N PHE A 124 -11.09 11.08 -7.81
CA PHE A 124 -10.15 10.98 -8.91
C PHE A 124 -10.86 10.41 -10.11
N THR A 125 -10.67 11.04 -11.26
CA THR A 125 -11.25 10.58 -12.51
C THR A 125 -10.16 10.29 -13.52
N TYR A 126 -10.21 9.10 -14.11
CA TYR A 126 -9.25 8.64 -15.11
C TYR A 126 -9.97 8.25 -16.39
N ASP A 127 -9.38 8.62 -17.54
CA ASP A 127 -9.64 7.93 -18.79
C ASP A 127 -8.90 6.60 -18.74
N ILE A 128 -9.65 5.52 -18.75
CA ILE A 128 -9.14 4.14 -18.63
C ILE A 128 -9.29 3.37 -19.96
N THR A 129 -9.55 4.05 -21.04
CA THR A 129 -9.83 3.42 -22.35
C THR A 129 -8.69 2.50 -22.82
N ASP A 130 -7.43 2.86 -22.51
CA ASP A 130 -6.22 2.09 -22.83
C ASP A 130 -6.09 0.77 -22.01
N ALA A 131 -6.70 0.71 -20.83
CA ALA A 131 -6.74 -0.48 -19.99
C ALA A 131 -8.01 -1.34 -20.22
N PHE A 132 -8.99 -0.78 -20.93
CA PHE A 132 -10.33 -1.33 -21.10
C PHE A 132 -10.47 -2.11 -22.43
N GLN A 133 -11.11 -3.27 -22.40
CA GLN A 133 -11.45 -4.01 -23.62
C GLN A 133 -12.70 -3.38 -24.24
N THR A 134 -12.56 -2.74 -25.40
CA THR A 134 -13.60 -1.89 -25.99
C THR A 134 -14.60 -2.60 -26.90
N GLY A 135 -14.39 -3.90 -27.21
CA GLY A 135 -15.27 -4.68 -28.06
C GLY A 135 -16.69 -4.86 -27.49
N ALA A 136 -17.72 -4.91 -28.35
CA ALA A 136 -19.06 -5.29 -27.92
C ALA A 136 -19.06 -6.69 -27.32
N GLY A 137 -19.73 -6.88 -26.18
CA GLY A 137 -19.76 -8.14 -25.44
C GLY A 137 -18.50 -8.46 -24.65
N ALA A 138 -17.44 -7.64 -24.74
CA ALA A 138 -16.24 -7.82 -23.92
C ALA A 138 -16.54 -7.58 -22.44
N GLU A 139 -15.88 -8.34 -21.59
CA GLU A 139 -16.00 -8.22 -20.14
C GLU A 139 -14.75 -7.53 -19.59
N ASN A 140 -14.97 -6.57 -18.69
CA ASN A 140 -13.92 -5.82 -18.05
C ASN A 140 -14.06 -5.92 -16.54
N GLN A 141 -12.98 -6.33 -15.87
CA GLN A 141 -12.93 -6.36 -14.42
C GLN A 141 -12.45 -5.00 -13.87
N LEU A 142 -13.24 -4.41 -13.00
CA LEU A 142 -12.90 -3.25 -12.19
C LEU A 142 -12.60 -3.72 -10.79
N SER A 143 -11.52 -3.24 -10.19
CA SER A 143 -11.22 -3.57 -8.81
C SER A 143 -10.57 -2.42 -8.06
N ALA A 144 -10.80 -2.38 -6.75
CA ALA A 144 -10.17 -1.46 -5.83
C ALA A 144 -9.66 -2.21 -4.60
N GLN A 145 -8.51 -1.77 -4.11
CA GLN A 145 -7.92 -2.18 -2.85
C GLN A 145 -7.98 -1.00 -1.90
N VAL A 146 -8.54 -1.17 -0.72
CA VAL A 146 -8.69 -0.10 0.27
C VAL A 146 -8.13 -0.55 1.62
N THR A 147 -7.26 0.25 2.19
CA THR A 147 -6.73 0.07 3.55
C THR A 147 -7.28 1.15 4.48
N PRO A 148 -7.24 0.98 5.81
CA PRO A 148 -7.86 1.92 6.76
C PRO A 148 -7.43 3.37 6.59
N GLY A 149 -6.15 3.63 6.34
CA GLY A 149 -5.60 4.98 6.14
C GLY A 149 -6.01 5.95 7.26
N TRP A 150 -6.13 7.22 6.94
CA TRP A 150 -6.56 8.23 7.93
C TRP A 150 -8.05 8.15 8.30
N TRP A 151 -8.83 7.34 7.59
CA TRP A 151 -10.25 7.19 7.88
C TRP A 151 -10.51 6.35 9.13
N ALA A 152 -9.98 5.14 9.14
CA ALA A 152 -10.28 4.14 10.17
C ALA A 152 -9.06 3.77 11.02
N ASP A 153 -7.84 4.20 10.65
CA ASP A 153 -6.63 3.98 11.41
C ASP A 153 -6.33 5.18 12.33
N LYS A 154 -5.14 5.20 12.91
CA LYS A 154 -4.62 6.28 13.76
C LYS A 154 -4.43 7.56 12.97
N ILE A 155 -4.80 8.67 13.57
CA ILE A 155 -4.54 10.00 13.03
C ILE A 155 -3.60 10.76 13.97
N ILE A 156 -2.81 11.67 13.41
CA ILE A 156 -1.96 12.65 14.11
C ILE A 156 -0.71 12.03 14.75
N THR A 157 -0.84 10.98 15.54
CA THR A 157 0.29 10.36 16.26
C THR A 157 0.11 8.85 16.38
N PRO A 158 1.20 8.09 16.70
CA PRO A 158 1.10 6.65 17.00
C PRO A 158 0.19 6.34 18.20
N HIS A 159 -0.05 7.32 19.07
CA HIS A 159 -0.97 7.23 20.21
C HIS A 159 -2.32 7.86 19.93
N GLY A 160 -2.58 8.26 18.68
CA GLY A 160 -3.82 8.89 18.26
C GLY A 160 -5.02 7.94 18.34
N HIS A 161 -6.19 8.53 18.21
CA HIS A 161 -7.44 7.78 18.19
C HIS A 161 -7.57 7.02 16.88
N GLU A 162 -7.80 5.72 16.96
CA GLU A 162 -8.24 4.93 15.83
C GLU A 162 -9.73 5.18 15.54
N GLY A 163 -10.11 5.12 14.27
CA GLY A 163 -11.50 5.27 13.88
C GLY A 163 -12.09 6.64 14.22
N PHE A 164 -11.27 7.68 14.20
CA PHE A 164 -11.73 9.04 14.53
C PHE A 164 -12.81 9.54 13.56
N TYR A 165 -12.63 9.30 12.27
CA TYR A 165 -13.58 9.72 11.25
C TYR A 165 -14.58 8.64 10.88
N GLY A 166 -14.17 7.36 10.92
CA GLY A 166 -15.03 6.23 10.61
C GLY A 166 -14.40 4.93 11.07
N LYS A 167 -15.18 3.87 11.01
CA LYS A 167 -14.83 2.58 11.62
C LYS A 167 -14.47 1.50 10.62
N LYS A 168 -14.86 1.69 9.36
CA LYS A 168 -14.73 0.65 8.34
C LYS A 168 -14.31 1.25 7.00
N PRO A 169 -13.30 0.69 6.32
CA PRO A 169 -12.94 1.11 4.97
C PRO A 169 -14.11 0.92 4.00
N ALA A 170 -14.24 1.83 3.03
CA ALA A 170 -15.26 1.71 2.00
C ALA A 170 -14.75 2.25 0.66
N PHE A 171 -15.41 1.83 -0.40
CA PHE A 171 -15.13 2.27 -1.76
C PHE A 171 -16.41 2.82 -2.41
N ARG A 172 -16.24 3.82 -3.28
CA ARG A 172 -17.30 4.34 -4.14
C ARG A 172 -16.72 4.73 -5.48
N GLY A 173 -17.37 4.33 -6.57
CA GLY A 173 -16.92 4.64 -7.92
C GLY A 173 -18.07 4.68 -8.92
N VAL A 174 -17.86 5.43 -10.01
CA VAL A 174 -18.77 5.50 -11.16
C VAL A 174 -17.94 5.37 -12.42
N LEU A 175 -18.21 4.33 -13.21
CA LEU A 175 -17.69 4.17 -14.56
C LEU A 175 -18.68 4.77 -15.57
N GLU A 176 -18.22 5.70 -16.40
CA GLU A 176 -18.96 6.18 -17.58
C GLU A 176 -18.39 5.50 -18.83
N LEU A 177 -19.22 4.76 -19.54
CA LEU A 177 -18.92 4.28 -20.88
C LEU A 177 -19.59 5.18 -21.90
N THR A 178 -18.81 5.67 -22.87
CA THR A 178 -19.34 6.28 -24.08
C THR A 178 -19.23 5.24 -25.21
N TYR A 179 -20.34 4.89 -25.81
CA TYR A 179 -20.38 3.93 -26.90
C TYR A 179 -20.09 4.58 -28.25
N ALA A 180 -19.83 3.76 -29.27
CA ALA A 180 -19.46 4.23 -30.59
C ALA A 180 -20.58 5.04 -31.28
N ASP A 181 -21.83 4.87 -30.87
CA ASP A 181 -22.98 5.65 -31.34
C ASP A 181 -23.18 6.97 -30.59
N GLY A 182 -22.30 7.28 -29.62
CA GLY A 182 -22.34 8.47 -28.79
C GLY A 182 -23.22 8.35 -27.55
N THR A 183 -23.94 7.25 -27.36
CA THR A 183 -24.73 7.04 -26.14
C THR A 183 -23.82 6.81 -24.93
N LYS A 184 -24.29 7.19 -23.75
CA LYS A 184 -23.54 7.02 -22.48
C LYS A 184 -24.29 6.12 -21.53
N LYS A 185 -23.52 5.34 -20.76
CA LYS A 185 -24.03 4.52 -19.67
C LYS A 185 -23.15 4.62 -18.44
N LEU A 186 -23.78 4.75 -17.27
CA LEU A 186 -23.11 4.78 -15.98
C LEU A 186 -23.25 3.42 -15.28
N TYR A 187 -22.17 2.99 -14.63
CA TYR A 187 -22.10 1.81 -13.78
C TYR A 187 -21.48 2.24 -12.45
N GLY A 188 -22.29 2.28 -11.40
CA GLY A 188 -21.87 2.66 -10.07
C GLY A 188 -21.48 1.45 -9.21
N THR A 189 -20.86 1.75 -8.07
CA THR A 189 -20.75 0.77 -6.99
C THR A 189 -22.12 0.50 -6.39
N ASP A 190 -22.47 -0.76 -6.22
CA ASP A 190 -23.73 -1.23 -5.66
C ASP A 190 -23.57 -2.56 -4.92
N LEU A 191 -24.63 -3.05 -4.29
CA LEU A 191 -24.60 -4.30 -3.53
C LEU A 191 -24.78 -5.56 -4.40
N ASP A 192 -25.28 -5.42 -5.62
CA ASP A 192 -25.67 -6.56 -6.46
C ASP A 192 -24.58 -6.96 -7.45
N ASN A 193 -23.87 -5.98 -8.01
CA ASN A 193 -22.88 -6.20 -9.06
C ASN A 193 -21.43 -6.17 -8.55
N TRP A 194 -21.22 -5.81 -7.29
CA TRP A 194 -19.91 -5.81 -6.66
C TRP A 194 -19.76 -6.94 -5.66
N LYS A 195 -18.53 -7.40 -5.51
CA LYS A 195 -18.09 -8.30 -4.46
C LYS A 195 -17.02 -7.62 -3.62
N ALA A 196 -16.96 -7.92 -2.34
CA ALA A 196 -15.97 -7.36 -1.44
C ALA A 196 -15.53 -8.38 -0.37
N GLY A 197 -14.30 -8.21 0.12
CA GLY A 197 -13.75 -9.04 1.20
C GLY A 197 -12.30 -8.70 1.50
N ILE A 198 -11.82 -9.18 2.63
CA ILE A 198 -10.41 -9.12 3.00
C ILE A 198 -9.65 -10.16 2.19
N ALA A 199 -8.73 -9.71 1.34
CA ALA A 199 -7.95 -10.59 0.48
C ALA A 199 -6.60 -9.95 0.12
N GLY A 200 -5.83 -10.65 -0.70
CA GLY A 200 -4.58 -10.13 -1.23
C GLY A 200 -3.39 -10.23 -0.30
N PRO A 201 -2.25 -9.73 -0.76
CA PRO A 201 -0.97 -9.84 -0.06
C PRO A 201 -0.84 -8.94 1.15
N ILE A 202 -1.57 -7.81 1.23
CA ILE A 202 -1.50 -6.90 2.38
C ILE A 202 -2.28 -7.51 3.54
N LYS A 203 -1.58 -7.93 4.58
CA LYS A 203 -2.14 -8.55 5.79
C LYS A 203 -2.33 -7.56 6.93
N HIS A 204 -1.65 -6.44 6.86
CA HIS A 204 -1.79 -5.29 7.76
C HIS A 204 -1.29 -4.05 7.03
N ALA A 205 -1.97 -2.92 7.19
CA ALA A 205 -1.49 -1.65 6.71
C ALA A 205 -1.99 -0.51 7.60
N ALA A 206 -1.05 0.29 8.10
CA ALA A 206 -1.31 1.43 8.97
C ALA A 206 -0.33 2.55 8.68
N ILE A 207 -0.79 3.79 8.77
CA ILE A 207 0.05 4.97 8.51
C ILE A 207 1.24 5.02 9.47
N PHE A 208 1.04 4.66 10.75
CA PHE A 208 2.08 4.74 11.77
C PHE A 208 2.74 3.40 12.10
N ASP A 209 2.05 2.27 11.88
CA ASP A 209 2.56 0.96 12.26
C ASP A 209 3.15 0.19 11.06
N GLY A 210 3.06 0.77 9.85
CA GLY A 210 3.62 0.19 8.63
C GLY A 210 2.75 -0.89 7.99
N GLU A 211 3.38 -1.76 7.22
CA GLU A 211 2.69 -2.76 6.40
C GLU A 211 3.25 -4.16 6.65
N THR A 212 2.38 -5.16 6.64
CA THR A 212 2.74 -6.57 6.52
C THR A 212 2.26 -7.10 5.18
N TYR A 213 3.19 -7.47 4.32
CA TYR A 213 2.93 -7.96 2.97
C TYR A 213 3.34 -9.44 2.84
N ASP A 214 2.42 -10.31 2.45
CA ASP A 214 2.70 -11.71 2.15
C ASP A 214 2.67 -11.94 0.64
N ALA A 215 3.83 -11.91 0.01
CA ALA A 215 3.96 -12.03 -1.44
C ALA A 215 3.61 -13.43 -2.00
N ARG A 216 3.22 -14.39 -1.17
CA ARG A 216 2.72 -15.71 -1.60
C ARG A 216 1.23 -15.67 -1.94
N GLU A 217 0.53 -14.66 -1.45
CA GLU A 217 -0.89 -14.48 -1.67
C GLU A 217 -1.17 -13.82 -3.03
N PRO A 218 -2.18 -14.29 -3.75
CA PRO A 218 -2.62 -13.63 -4.97
C PRO A 218 -3.22 -12.27 -4.67
N MET A 219 -3.29 -11.39 -5.67
CA MET A 219 -4.02 -10.14 -5.55
C MET A 219 -5.52 -10.41 -5.38
N GLY A 220 -6.24 -9.53 -4.66
CA GLY A 220 -7.66 -9.78 -4.38
C GLY A 220 -8.55 -9.85 -5.63
N TYR A 221 -8.19 -9.17 -6.71
CA TYR A 221 -8.91 -9.28 -7.98
C TYR A 221 -8.71 -10.66 -8.66
N GLU A 222 -7.67 -11.41 -8.33
CA GLU A 222 -7.43 -12.76 -8.86
C GLU A 222 -8.27 -13.82 -8.14
N VAL A 223 -8.82 -13.49 -6.99
CA VAL A 223 -9.64 -14.37 -6.15
C VAL A 223 -11.07 -13.84 -5.94
N ALA A 224 -11.58 -13.09 -6.90
CA ALA A 224 -12.90 -12.45 -6.86
C ALA A 224 -14.06 -13.43 -6.58
N ASP A 225 -13.90 -14.70 -6.95
CA ASP A 225 -14.85 -15.77 -6.67
C ASP A 225 -14.99 -16.09 -5.19
N LYS A 226 -13.99 -15.77 -4.37
CA LYS A 226 -13.98 -15.97 -2.91
C LYS A 226 -14.55 -14.79 -2.14
N LEU A 227 -14.74 -13.64 -2.80
CA LEU A 227 -15.29 -12.44 -2.17
C LEU A 227 -16.82 -12.56 -2.03
N ALA A 228 -17.35 -11.95 -0.97
CA ALA A 228 -18.79 -11.95 -0.67
C ALA A 228 -19.51 -10.73 -1.26
N GLN A 229 -20.82 -10.69 -1.11
CA GLN A 229 -21.61 -9.48 -1.36
C GLN A 229 -21.19 -8.41 -0.36
N PRO A 230 -20.98 -7.15 -0.80
CA PRO A 230 -20.65 -6.05 0.11
C PRO A 230 -21.84 -5.63 0.97
N GLU A 231 -21.57 -4.84 1.98
CA GLU A 231 -22.60 -4.14 2.74
C GLU A 231 -22.60 -2.64 2.43
N LEU A 232 -23.75 -2.00 2.63
CA LEU A 232 -23.88 -0.56 2.50
C LEU A 232 -23.12 0.14 3.64
N ASN A 233 -22.25 1.09 3.29
CA ASN A 233 -21.60 1.95 4.27
C ASN A 233 -22.33 3.31 4.32
N THR A 234 -22.73 3.73 5.51
CA THR A 234 -23.44 5.00 5.75
C THR A 234 -22.68 5.97 6.65
N GLU A 235 -21.40 5.71 6.89
CA GLU A 235 -20.60 6.49 7.83
C GLU A 235 -20.20 7.87 7.28
N PHE A 236 -20.19 8.06 5.97
CA PHE A 236 -19.84 9.33 5.35
C PHE A 236 -21.05 9.99 4.69
N SER A 237 -21.33 11.23 5.09
CA SER A 237 -22.42 12.06 4.58
C SER A 237 -21.97 13.43 4.05
N GLY A 238 -20.66 13.64 3.93
CA GLY A 238 -20.08 14.88 3.42
C GLY A 238 -20.08 14.96 1.90
N GLU A 239 -19.44 16.00 1.38
CA GLU A 239 -19.32 16.24 -0.06
C GLU A 239 -18.16 15.47 -0.67
N ILE A 240 -18.34 14.97 -1.89
CA ILE A 240 -17.26 14.41 -2.71
C ILE A 240 -16.89 15.48 -3.75
N LEU A 241 -15.66 15.97 -3.68
CA LEU A 241 -15.14 17.02 -4.55
C LEU A 241 -14.04 16.45 -5.44
N PRO A 242 -13.94 16.88 -6.70
CA PRO A 242 -12.81 16.50 -7.55
C PRO A 242 -11.47 16.87 -6.90
N SER A 243 -10.45 16.06 -7.12
CA SER A 243 -9.10 16.41 -6.71
C SER A 243 -8.64 17.70 -7.38
N ASP A 244 -7.90 18.52 -6.65
CA ASP A 244 -7.35 19.79 -7.13
C ASP A 244 -5.96 19.64 -7.78
N GLY A 245 -5.47 18.40 -7.92
CA GLY A 245 -4.20 18.08 -8.57
C GLY A 245 -2.95 18.23 -7.71
N ALA A 246 -3.09 18.53 -6.42
CA ALA A 246 -1.96 18.59 -5.49
C ALA A 246 -1.65 17.19 -4.90
N GLU A 247 -1.27 16.24 -5.74
CA GLU A 247 -1.14 14.84 -5.38
C GLU A 247 0.30 14.43 -5.08
N ILE A 248 0.45 13.27 -4.45
CA ILE A 248 1.76 12.69 -4.11
C ILE A 248 2.17 11.76 -5.25
N TYR A 249 3.33 12.03 -5.84
CA TYR A 249 3.92 11.22 -6.91
C TYR A 249 5.30 10.69 -6.52
N LEU A 250 5.61 9.49 -7.00
CA LEU A 250 6.95 8.95 -6.88
C LEU A 250 7.89 9.64 -7.90
N ARG A 251 8.88 10.36 -7.39
CA ARG A 251 9.91 11.05 -8.20
C ARG A 251 11.04 10.08 -8.56
N LYS A 252 10.81 9.26 -9.59
CA LYS A 252 11.80 8.27 -10.06
C LYS A 252 13.08 8.92 -10.60
N ASP A 253 12.96 10.15 -11.08
CA ASP A 253 14.07 10.98 -11.62
C ASP A 253 15.09 11.41 -10.54
N ILE A 254 14.72 11.39 -9.27
CA ILE A 254 15.59 11.70 -8.14
C ILE A 254 15.74 10.50 -7.17
N ALA A 255 15.63 9.28 -7.69
CA ALA A 255 15.83 8.09 -6.87
C ALA A 255 17.22 8.08 -6.24
N LEU A 256 17.29 7.82 -4.94
CA LEU A 256 18.55 7.74 -4.20
C LEU A 256 19.11 6.33 -4.26
N ALA A 257 20.41 6.23 -4.55
CA ALA A 257 21.17 5.01 -4.37
C ALA A 257 21.83 4.99 -2.97
N PRO A 258 22.02 3.83 -2.36
CA PRO A 258 22.78 3.71 -1.12
C PRO A 258 24.20 4.24 -1.27
N VAL A 259 24.65 5.02 -0.30
CA VAL A 259 26.05 5.48 -0.20
C VAL A 259 26.87 4.53 0.67
N LYS A 260 26.22 3.79 1.58
CA LYS A 260 26.87 2.82 2.46
C LYS A 260 25.92 1.69 2.82
N ALA A 261 26.46 0.48 2.96
CA ALA A 261 25.71 -0.66 3.49
C ALA A 261 26.64 -1.53 4.36
N TYR A 262 26.12 -2.05 5.47
CA TYR A 262 26.91 -2.86 6.39
C TYR A 262 26.04 -3.72 7.31
N ILE A 263 26.62 -4.81 7.83
CA ILE A 263 26.01 -5.61 8.90
C ILE A 263 26.32 -4.93 10.25
N TRP A 264 25.25 -4.51 10.91
CA TRP A 264 25.29 -3.92 12.24
C TRP A 264 25.32 -5.02 13.31
N ASN A 265 26.11 -4.84 14.36
CA ASN A 265 26.24 -5.78 15.48
C ASN A 265 26.27 -5.08 16.83
N GLY A 266 25.43 -4.11 17.04
CA GLY A 266 25.31 -3.41 18.32
C GLY A 266 26.12 -2.13 18.41
N VAL A 267 26.18 -1.62 19.62
CA VAL A 267 26.88 -0.38 19.98
C VAL A 267 27.71 -0.65 21.24
N GLU A 268 28.93 -0.17 21.26
CA GLU A 268 29.83 -0.24 22.44
C GLU A 268 30.11 1.14 23.01
N GLY A 269 30.40 1.21 24.29
CA GLY A 269 30.86 2.42 24.98
C GLY A 269 29.79 3.48 25.20
N ALA A 270 28.52 3.17 24.94
CA ALA A 270 27.39 4.05 25.18
C ALA A 270 27.22 4.29 26.71
N LYS A 271 27.10 5.54 27.08
CA LYS A 271 26.80 5.97 28.46
C LYS A 271 25.66 6.97 28.44
N GLU A 272 25.11 7.24 29.63
CA GLU A 272 24.12 8.30 29.76
C GLU A 272 24.67 9.61 29.15
N LYS A 273 23.92 10.15 28.16
CA LYS A 273 24.25 11.39 27.43
C LYS A 273 25.53 11.34 26.58
N GLU A 274 26.13 10.18 26.38
CA GLU A 274 27.27 9.98 25.49
C GLU A 274 26.89 9.06 24.32
N PHE A 275 27.38 9.40 23.14
CA PHE A 275 27.19 8.54 21.97
C PHE A 275 28.09 7.30 22.10
N GLY A 276 27.53 6.14 21.70
CA GLY A 276 28.31 4.94 21.57
C GLY A 276 28.93 4.82 20.18
N LYS A 277 29.76 3.80 20.00
CA LYS A 277 30.35 3.45 18.71
C LYS A 277 29.63 2.27 18.11
N VAL A 278 29.09 2.45 16.90
CA VAL A 278 28.43 1.37 16.14
C VAL A 278 29.46 0.29 15.79
N ILE A 279 29.13 -0.95 16.08
CA ILE A 279 29.95 -2.13 15.73
C ILE A 279 29.49 -2.65 14.37
N ILE A 280 30.41 -2.67 13.42
CA ILE A 280 30.21 -3.17 12.07
C ILE A 280 31.02 -4.45 11.91
N THR A 281 30.34 -5.56 11.51
CA THR A 281 31.00 -6.85 11.26
C THR A 281 31.34 -7.09 9.81
N LYS A 282 30.63 -6.46 8.89
CA LYS A 282 30.89 -6.51 7.44
C LYS A 282 30.40 -5.21 6.80
N GLU A 283 31.25 -4.61 5.97
CA GLU A 283 30.83 -3.55 5.02
C GLU A 283 30.71 -4.13 3.62
N PHE A 284 29.81 -3.58 2.82
CA PHE A 284 29.60 -3.96 1.44
C PHE A 284 30.10 -2.85 0.50
N ALA A 285 30.80 -3.22 -0.54
CA ALA A 285 31.18 -2.29 -1.59
C ALA A 285 29.95 -1.88 -2.46
N PRO A 286 29.95 -0.70 -3.07
CA PRO A 286 28.89 -0.32 -4.01
C PRO A 286 28.72 -1.38 -5.11
N GLY A 287 27.50 -1.86 -5.32
CA GLY A 287 27.17 -2.90 -6.30
C GLY A 287 27.48 -4.33 -5.88
N GLU A 288 28.04 -4.55 -4.69
CA GLU A 288 28.24 -5.90 -4.13
C GLU A 288 26.88 -6.53 -3.76
N GLU A 289 26.75 -7.84 -4.02
CA GLU A 289 25.61 -8.60 -3.53
C GLU A 289 25.64 -8.67 -1.99
N MET A 290 24.60 -8.17 -1.33
CA MET A 290 24.52 -8.15 0.13
C MET A 290 23.90 -9.44 0.65
N ILE A 291 24.73 -10.33 1.16
CA ILE A 291 24.27 -11.57 1.80
C ILE A 291 24.05 -11.32 3.27
N VAL A 292 22.79 -11.45 3.71
CA VAL A 292 22.36 -11.27 5.09
C VAL A 292 21.87 -12.61 5.64
N LYS A 293 22.38 -13.01 6.79
CA LYS A 293 21.96 -14.25 7.46
C LYS A 293 20.77 -13.99 8.36
N ALA A 294 20.02 -15.06 8.66
CA ALA A 294 18.92 -14.96 9.63
C ALA A 294 19.41 -14.41 10.99
N GLY A 295 18.75 -13.38 11.47
CA GLY A 295 19.09 -12.67 12.71
C GLY A 295 20.14 -11.59 12.55
N GLU A 296 20.72 -11.38 11.38
CA GLU A 296 21.58 -10.22 11.12
C GLU A 296 20.73 -9.00 10.74
N THR A 297 21.23 -7.82 11.06
CA THR A 297 20.68 -6.54 10.68
C THR A 297 21.56 -5.87 9.63
N LEU A 298 21.03 -5.65 8.44
CA LEU A 298 21.65 -4.85 7.40
C LEU A 298 21.22 -3.40 7.56
N VAL A 299 22.16 -2.48 7.68
CA VAL A 299 21.93 -1.04 7.58
C VAL A 299 22.28 -0.59 6.18
N VAL A 300 21.34 0.12 5.55
CA VAL A 300 21.50 0.75 4.23
C VAL A 300 21.36 2.25 4.41
N ASP A 301 22.43 2.98 4.19
CA ASP A 301 22.50 4.42 4.33
C ASP A 301 22.39 5.10 2.98
N PHE A 302 21.43 6.01 2.82
CA PHE A 302 21.21 6.78 1.59
C PHE A 302 21.89 8.16 1.65
N GLY A 303 22.59 8.49 2.74
CA GLY A 303 23.38 9.71 2.86
C GLY A 303 22.57 10.99 3.06
N GLN A 304 21.25 10.93 3.05
CA GLN A 304 20.39 12.08 3.33
C GLN A 304 19.04 11.67 3.91
N ASN A 305 18.43 12.58 4.66
CA ASN A 305 17.05 12.45 5.10
C ASN A 305 16.11 12.78 3.92
N SER A 306 15.06 11.98 3.73
CA SER A 306 14.13 12.13 2.62
C SER A 306 12.76 11.54 2.95
N SER A 307 11.71 12.10 2.37
CA SER A 307 10.42 11.43 2.25
C SER A 307 10.48 10.49 1.06
N ALA A 308 10.59 9.19 1.32
CA ALA A 308 10.86 8.20 0.29
C ALA A 308 10.06 6.91 0.48
N VAL A 309 9.93 6.17 -0.60
CA VAL A 309 9.46 4.78 -0.59
C VAL A 309 10.67 3.88 -0.83
N PRO A 310 11.02 2.97 0.09
CA PRO A 310 12.13 2.06 -0.12
C PRO A 310 11.81 1.07 -1.24
N SER A 311 12.78 0.87 -2.14
CA SER A 311 12.69 -0.14 -3.19
C SER A 311 13.92 -1.04 -3.13
N PHE A 312 13.69 -2.35 -3.06
CA PHE A 312 14.78 -3.33 -3.02
C PHE A 312 14.37 -4.62 -3.70
N VAL A 313 15.38 -5.29 -4.27
CA VAL A 313 15.24 -6.62 -4.84
C VAL A 313 16.00 -7.60 -3.95
N PHE A 314 15.34 -8.65 -3.53
CA PHE A 314 15.98 -9.68 -2.70
C PHE A 314 15.60 -11.08 -3.16
N LYS A 315 16.44 -12.05 -2.79
CA LYS A 315 16.24 -13.46 -3.06
C LYS A 315 16.40 -14.23 -1.75
N ALA A 316 15.39 -14.99 -1.39
CA ALA A 316 15.42 -15.82 -0.20
C ALA A 316 14.57 -17.10 -0.37
N GLN A 317 14.65 -18.00 0.61
CA GLN A 317 13.78 -19.17 0.64
C GLN A 317 12.35 -18.78 0.95
N GLU A 318 11.39 -19.54 0.41
CA GLU A 318 9.97 -19.37 0.73
C GLU A 318 9.73 -19.36 2.26
N GLY A 319 8.91 -18.44 2.73
CA GLY A 319 8.60 -18.28 4.14
C GLY A 319 9.61 -17.43 4.93
N THR A 320 10.70 -16.97 4.30
CA THR A 320 11.58 -15.99 4.92
C THR A 320 10.84 -14.67 5.13
N THR A 321 10.97 -14.08 6.32
CA THR A 321 10.46 -12.75 6.61
C THR A 321 11.61 -11.75 6.59
N LEU A 322 11.44 -10.67 5.83
CA LEU A 322 12.31 -9.49 5.86
C LEU A 322 11.57 -8.37 6.55
N THR A 323 12.18 -7.77 7.57
CA THR A 323 11.66 -6.58 8.23
C THR A 323 12.47 -5.37 7.78
N CYS A 324 11.80 -4.37 7.20
CA CYS A 324 12.40 -3.10 6.82
C CYS A 324 11.94 -2.02 7.80
N LEU A 325 12.88 -1.30 8.40
CA LEU A 325 12.63 -0.23 9.37
C LEU A 325 13.25 1.06 8.84
N PRO A 326 12.49 1.91 8.12
CA PRO A 326 12.96 3.23 7.75
C PRO A 326 13.26 4.07 8.99
N SER A 327 14.40 4.75 8.98
CA SER A 327 14.85 5.55 10.13
C SER A 327 15.62 6.78 9.65
N GLU A 328 15.48 7.88 10.35
CA GLU A 328 16.27 9.10 10.10
C GLU A 328 17.67 9.01 10.71
N LEU A 329 17.77 8.38 11.87
CA LEU A 329 18.99 8.22 12.64
C LEU A 329 19.09 6.79 13.15
N LEU A 330 20.32 6.30 13.24
CA LEU A 330 20.61 5.07 13.97
C LEU A 330 20.51 5.33 15.48
N ASN A 331 19.99 4.34 16.20
CA ASN A 331 20.14 4.30 17.64
C ASN A 331 21.59 3.88 17.96
N ASP A 332 22.38 4.81 18.43
CA ASP A 332 23.77 4.61 18.82
C ASP A 332 23.93 4.23 20.30
N GLY A 333 22.83 3.92 20.97
CA GLY A 333 22.82 3.62 22.39
C GLY A 333 22.98 4.85 23.28
N ASN A 334 22.79 6.06 22.73
CA ASN A 334 22.87 7.29 23.49
C ASN A 334 21.73 7.40 24.49
N GLY A 335 22.10 7.48 25.72
CA GLY A 335 21.20 7.85 26.80
C GLY A 335 20.57 6.70 27.55
N ALA A 336 20.55 6.88 28.87
CA ALA A 336 19.91 5.95 29.80
C ALA A 336 18.39 5.96 29.75
N ASP A 337 17.81 6.96 29.15
CA ASP A 337 16.35 7.03 28.96
C ASP A 337 15.83 5.98 27.99
N LYS A 338 16.77 5.10 27.52
CA LYS A 338 16.42 3.87 26.80
C LYS A 338 15.11 4.08 26.06
N ARG A 339 15.09 4.98 25.10
CA ARG A 339 13.87 5.20 24.30
C ARG A 339 13.54 3.94 23.49
N GLY A 340 13.67 2.82 24.21
CA GLY A 340 13.08 1.53 23.94
C GLY A 340 13.69 0.71 22.84
N MET A 341 14.82 1.10 22.23
CA MET A 341 15.29 0.37 21.07
C MET A 341 16.78 0.06 21.14
N ASP A 342 17.08 -1.18 21.44
CA ASP A 342 18.41 -1.76 21.28
C ASP A 342 18.59 -2.08 19.78
N GLY A 343 19.25 -1.23 19.02
CA GLY A 343 19.51 -1.45 17.62
C GLY A 343 19.38 -0.21 16.74
N PRO A 344 19.53 -0.33 15.42
CA PRO A 344 19.36 0.77 14.48
C PRO A 344 17.89 1.19 14.28
N GLU A 345 17.00 0.68 15.10
CA GLU A 345 15.57 0.88 15.02
C GLU A 345 15.18 2.26 15.55
N GLY A 346 15.16 3.27 14.70
CA GLY A 346 14.75 4.63 15.08
C GLY A 346 13.38 5.05 14.58
N SER A 347 12.71 4.21 13.78
CA SER A 347 11.46 4.55 13.12
C SER A 347 10.24 3.91 13.79
N VAL A 348 9.12 4.61 13.76
CA VAL A 348 7.80 4.08 14.10
C VAL A 348 7.19 3.27 12.96
N HIS A 349 7.71 3.39 11.74
CA HIS A 349 7.21 2.69 10.57
C HIS A 349 7.91 1.36 10.40
N ARG A 350 7.14 0.29 10.20
CA ARG A 350 7.62 -1.06 9.98
C ARG A 350 7.01 -1.64 8.72
N LEU A 351 7.88 -2.14 7.85
CA LEU A 351 7.48 -2.89 6.66
C LEU A 351 7.92 -4.34 6.84
N ASN A 352 6.98 -5.27 6.96
CA ASN A 352 7.25 -6.70 7.07
C ASN A 352 6.88 -7.39 5.75
N LEU A 353 7.86 -7.91 5.05
CA LEU A 353 7.68 -8.60 3.79
C LEU A 353 7.86 -10.11 3.95
N ARG A 354 6.93 -10.89 3.42
CA ARG A 354 7.05 -12.33 3.29
C ARG A 354 7.31 -12.71 1.84
N ILE A 355 8.34 -13.49 1.62
CA ILE A 355 8.85 -13.80 0.30
C ILE A 355 8.01 -14.88 -0.38
N PRO A 356 7.65 -14.73 -1.67
CA PRO A 356 6.85 -15.70 -2.39
C PRO A 356 7.60 -16.99 -2.68
N LYS A 357 6.87 -18.01 -3.03
CA LYS A 357 7.43 -19.26 -3.56
C LYS A 357 8.26 -18.96 -4.80
N GLY A 358 9.53 -19.37 -4.78
CA GLY A 358 10.49 -19.03 -5.83
C GLY A 358 11.44 -17.87 -5.50
N GLY A 359 11.30 -17.24 -4.34
CA GLY A 359 12.30 -16.36 -3.75
C GLY A 359 12.54 -15.04 -4.45
N LYS A 360 11.59 -14.53 -5.24
CA LYS A 360 11.68 -13.19 -5.85
C LYS A 360 10.49 -12.35 -5.43
N SER A 361 10.75 -11.18 -4.89
CA SER A 361 9.78 -10.10 -4.76
C SER A 361 10.18 -8.96 -5.70
N ARG A 362 9.21 -8.29 -6.23
CA ARG A 362 9.42 -7.09 -7.06
C ARG A 362 9.33 -5.85 -6.22
#